data_245dbb130afeb392a72b0eb25b65933b
#
_entry.id   245dbb130afeb392a72b0eb25b65933b
#
_cell.length_a   1.000
_cell.length_b   1.000
_cell.length_c   1.000
_cell.angle_alpha   90.00
_cell.angle_beta   90.00
_cell.angle_gamma   90.00
#
_symmetry.space_group_name_H-M   'P 1'
#
loop_
_entity.id
_entity.type
_entity.pdbx_description
1 polymer ?
#
loop_
_entity_poly.entity_id
_entity_poly.type
_entity_poly.pdbx_seq_one_letter_code
_entity_poly.pdbx_strand_id
1 'polypeptide(L)'
;VSQTGTTGGTYSSTTGLSIDASTGAITPSTSTAGTYTVTYTIAAAGGCSAVSTTASVSITTAPSASISYEGSPFCKTLTTGQAVSQTGTTGGTYSSTAGLSINASTGAITPSASAAGTYTVTYTIAASAGCSAVSTTTTVTITAAPSAAISYLGSPFCNTLTSAQFVSQTGTTGGTYSASPTGLSINTSTGAITPSTSTAGTYTVTYTLAAAGGCSAVSTTASVSITTAPTATINYAGSPFCKTLTSAQSVTRVGTANGIYSSSPAGLSISSSTGAVTPSASTVGTYTVTYTIAAAGGCSAVSATASVTITAAPTAAISYVGSPFCNTLTSSQSVSQTGTTGGTYSSTTGLSIDASTGA
;
A
#
# COMPACT_ATOMS: atom_id res chain seq x y z
N VAL A 1 -39.79 -58.22 33.86
CA VAL A 1 -40.97 -58.91 33.33
C VAL A 1 -42.18 -58.73 34.28
N SER A 2 -43.31 -58.38 33.68
CA SER A 2 -44.58 -58.37 34.42
C SER A 2 -45.28 -59.68 34.09
N GLN A 3 -45.46 -60.55 35.10
CA GLN A 3 -46.10 -61.82 34.96
C GLN A 3 -47.44 -61.84 35.74
N THR A 4 -48.48 -62.36 35.10
CA THR A 4 -49.74 -62.61 35.73
C THR A 4 -50.04 -64.11 35.62
N GLY A 5 -50.60 -64.71 36.67
CA GLY A 5 -50.92 -66.14 36.71
C GLY A 5 -49.93 -67.02 37.48
N THR A 6 -49.82 -68.28 37.13
CA THR A 6 -49.03 -69.30 37.85
C THR A 6 -47.52 -68.98 37.73
N THR A 7 -46.80 -69.01 38.88
CA THR A 7 -45.34 -68.81 39.00
C THR A 7 -44.62 -70.19 38.96
N GLY A 8 -43.24 -70.12 38.83
CA GLY A 8 -42.39 -71.32 38.84
C GLY A 8 -42.09 -71.94 37.48
N GLY A 9 -42.51 -71.32 36.38
CA GLY A 9 -42.10 -71.70 35.03
C GLY A 9 -40.72 -71.18 34.65
N THR A 10 -40.27 -71.46 33.42
CA THR A 10 -38.97 -71.05 32.88
C THR A 10 -39.15 -70.14 31.65
N TYR A 11 -38.23 -69.19 31.51
CA TYR A 11 -38.18 -68.29 30.37
C TYR A 11 -37.15 -68.78 29.36
N SER A 12 -37.46 -68.63 28.08
CA SER A 12 -36.56 -68.88 26.95
C SER A 12 -36.82 -67.88 25.88
N SER A 13 -35.89 -67.71 24.96
CA SER A 13 -36.03 -66.79 23.82
C SER A 13 -35.43 -67.38 22.55
N THR A 14 -35.75 -66.75 21.39
CA THR A 14 -34.99 -66.96 20.17
C THR A 14 -33.55 -66.50 20.38
N THR A 15 -32.60 -67.08 19.63
CA THR A 15 -31.16 -66.86 19.76
C THR A 15 -30.80 -65.35 19.59
N GLY A 16 -29.92 -64.83 20.47
CA GLY A 16 -29.43 -63.48 20.42
C GLY A 16 -29.93 -62.55 21.54
N LEU A 17 -30.97 -62.95 22.29
CA LEU A 17 -31.44 -62.24 23.49
C LEU A 17 -30.78 -62.85 24.74
N SER A 18 -30.16 -62.01 25.53
CA SER A 18 -29.68 -62.37 26.87
C SER A 18 -30.83 -62.26 27.88
N ILE A 19 -31.34 -63.39 28.31
CA ILE A 19 -32.44 -63.48 29.25
C ILE A 19 -32.12 -64.49 30.37
N ASP A 20 -32.48 -64.17 31.61
CA ASP A 20 -32.40 -65.06 32.74
C ASP A 20 -33.58 -66.02 32.70
N ALA A 21 -33.30 -67.34 32.67
CA ALA A 21 -34.31 -68.36 32.49
C ALA A 21 -35.24 -68.52 33.69
N SER A 22 -34.87 -68.07 34.89
CA SER A 22 -35.68 -68.19 36.11
C SER A 22 -36.49 -66.90 36.38
N THR A 23 -35.94 -65.74 36.11
CA THR A 23 -36.59 -64.43 36.42
C THR A 23 -37.20 -63.76 35.20
N GLY A 24 -36.79 -64.17 33.98
CA GLY A 24 -37.18 -63.53 32.74
C GLY A 24 -36.54 -62.15 32.57
N ALA A 25 -35.55 -61.77 33.39
CA ALA A 25 -34.84 -60.47 33.28
C ALA A 25 -33.99 -60.45 32.01
N ILE A 26 -34.10 -59.35 31.23
CA ILE A 26 -33.39 -59.19 29.98
C ILE A 26 -32.24 -58.21 30.23
N THR A 27 -31.04 -58.54 29.70
CA THR A 27 -29.86 -57.67 29.70
C THR A 27 -29.62 -57.11 28.28
N PRO A 28 -30.10 -55.89 27.97
CA PRO A 28 -30.03 -55.36 26.61
C PRO A 28 -28.57 -55.17 26.09
N SER A 29 -27.61 -54.83 26.96
CA SER A 29 -26.22 -54.62 26.60
C SER A 29 -25.46 -55.82 26.09
N THR A 30 -25.91 -57.01 26.44
CA THR A 30 -25.35 -58.30 26.01
C THR A 30 -26.22 -59.03 24.98
N SER A 31 -27.32 -58.42 24.57
CA SER A 31 -28.20 -58.86 23.51
C SER A 31 -27.80 -58.21 22.14
N THR A 32 -27.99 -59.00 21.08
CA THR A 32 -27.89 -58.42 19.72
C THR A 32 -29.16 -57.62 19.39
N ALA A 33 -29.03 -56.60 18.55
CA ALA A 33 -30.17 -55.83 18.07
C ALA A 33 -31.09 -56.77 17.23
N GLY A 34 -32.38 -56.71 17.47
CA GLY A 34 -33.35 -57.56 16.78
C GLY A 34 -34.68 -57.61 17.51
N THR A 35 -35.67 -58.34 16.94
CA THR A 35 -36.95 -58.66 17.60
C THR A 35 -36.97 -60.11 17.98
N TYR A 36 -37.26 -60.41 19.23
CA TYR A 36 -37.19 -61.69 19.85
C TYR A 36 -38.55 -62.09 20.37
N THR A 37 -38.84 -63.44 20.30
CA THR A 37 -39.97 -64.03 20.97
C THR A 37 -39.48 -64.63 22.27
N VAL A 38 -39.94 -64.08 23.38
CA VAL A 38 -39.75 -64.67 24.71
C VAL A 38 -40.90 -65.61 25.00
N THR A 39 -40.59 -66.85 25.42
CA THR A 39 -41.58 -67.92 25.79
C THR A 39 -41.45 -68.19 27.27
N TYR A 40 -42.55 -68.14 27.99
CA TYR A 40 -42.65 -68.57 29.35
C TYR A 40 -43.38 -69.95 29.36
N THR A 41 -42.77 -70.93 29.95
CA THR A 41 -43.30 -72.33 29.98
C THR A 41 -43.44 -72.79 31.39
N ILE A 42 -44.63 -73.25 31.75
CA ILE A 42 -44.94 -74.00 32.96
C ILE A 42 -44.92 -75.52 32.61
N ALA A 43 -44.05 -76.23 33.27
CA ALA A 43 -43.94 -77.68 33.01
C ALA A 43 -45.21 -78.45 33.38
N ALA A 44 -45.44 -79.59 32.73
CA ALA A 44 -46.49 -80.49 33.06
C ALA A 44 -46.37 -80.98 34.54
N ALA A 45 -47.45 -80.92 35.31
CA ALA A 45 -47.48 -81.31 36.69
C ALA A 45 -48.91 -81.77 37.11
N GLY A 46 -49.04 -82.70 38.05
CA GLY A 46 -50.32 -83.12 38.60
C GLY A 46 -51.32 -83.69 37.61
N GLY A 47 -50.86 -84.31 36.48
CA GLY A 47 -51.70 -84.78 35.40
C GLY A 47 -52.11 -83.78 34.33
N CYS A 48 -51.71 -82.47 34.48
CA CYS A 48 -51.96 -81.45 33.51
C CYS A 48 -50.80 -81.34 32.51
N SER A 49 -51.08 -80.98 31.25
CA SER A 49 -50.09 -80.73 30.23
C SER A 49 -49.33 -79.41 30.48
N ALA A 50 -48.12 -79.30 29.96
CA ALA A 50 -47.35 -78.00 29.96
C ALA A 50 -48.13 -76.92 29.25
N VAL A 51 -47.98 -75.66 29.75
CA VAL A 51 -48.60 -74.46 29.16
C VAL A 51 -47.49 -73.43 28.87
N SER A 52 -47.54 -72.86 27.70
CA SER A 52 -46.62 -71.77 27.33
C SER A 52 -47.36 -70.57 26.79
N THR A 53 -46.76 -69.40 27.02
CA THR A 53 -47.21 -68.13 26.47
C THR A 53 -45.99 -67.38 25.95
N THR A 54 -46.20 -66.45 24.98
CA THR A 54 -45.14 -65.73 24.34
C THR A 54 -45.34 -64.22 24.42
N ALA A 55 -44.22 -63.46 24.42
CA ALA A 55 -44.18 -61.98 24.30
C ALA A 55 -43.11 -61.61 23.34
N SER A 56 -43.33 -60.52 22.58
CA SER A 56 -42.31 -59.94 21.70
C SER A 56 -41.51 -58.90 22.45
N VAL A 57 -40.17 -58.90 22.24
CA VAL A 57 -39.22 -57.94 22.79
C VAL A 57 -38.29 -57.48 21.67
N SER A 58 -38.09 -56.16 21.54
CA SER A 58 -37.17 -55.63 20.58
C SER A 58 -35.96 -54.96 21.27
N ILE A 59 -34.79 -55.33 20.84
CA ILE A 59 -33.51 -54.66 21.20
C ILE A 59 -33.08 -53.81 20.03
N THR A 60 -32.89 -52.51 20.26
CA THR A 60 -32.49 -51.54 19.23
C THR A 60 -31.00 -51.21 19.31
N THR A 61 -30.38 -50.96 18.17
CA THR A 61 -28.98 -50.47 18.13
C THR A 61 -28.93 -49.06 18.68
N ALA A 62 -27.94 -48.77 19.54
CA ALA A 62 -27.70 -47.42 20.02
C ALA A 62 -27.33 -46.47 18.84
N PRO A 63 -27.94 -45.29 18.75
CA PRO A 63 -27.60 -44.37 17.70
C PRO A 63 -26.17 -43.88 17.87
N SER A 64 -25.49 -43.66 16.74
CA SER A 64 -24.16 -43.05 16.69
C SER A 64 -24.03 -42.16 15.45
N ALA A 65 -23.32 -41.05 15.56
CA ALA A 65 -23.05 -40.18 14.43
C ALA A 65 -21.71 -39.47 14.60
N SER A 66 -21.12 -39.09 13.47
CA SER A 66 -20.05 -38.10 13.43
C SER A 66 -20.37 -37.02 12.38
N ILE A 67 -19.89 -35.80 12.62
CA ILE A 67 -20.09 -34.66 11.73
C ILE A 67 -18.76 -33.93 11.49
N SER A 68 -18.55 -33.40 10.27
CA SER A 68 -17.41 -32.55 9.91
C SER A 68 -17.82 -31.55 8.84
N TYR A 69 -17.06 -30.47 8.75
CA TYR A 69 -17.18 -29.48 7.66
C TYR A 69 -15.84 -29.43 6.92
N GLU A 70 -15.82 -30.03 5.74
CA GLU A 70 -14.66 -29.99 4.87
C GLU A 70 -14.46 -28.56 4.33
N GLY A 71 -13.21 -28.11 4.26
CA GLY A 71 -12.86 -26.76 3.79
C GLY A 71 -12.97 -25.65 4.83
N SER A 72 -13.35 -25.95 6.10
CA SER A 72 -13.19 -24.96 7.18
C SER A 72 -11.70 -24.66 7.42
N PRO A 73 -11.31 -23.37 7.60
CA PRO A 73 -12.14 -22.17 7.77
C PRO A 73 -12.79 -21.64 6.48
N PHE A 74 -13.99 -21.06 6.59
CA PHE A 74 -14.74 -20.45 5.49
C PHE A 74 -14.67 -18.94 5.55
N CYS A 75 -14.45 -18.29 4.39
CA CYS A 75 -14.50 -16.84 4.31
C CYS A 75 -15.93 -16.31 4.45
N LYS A 76 -16.11 -15.21 5.18
CA LYS A 76 -17.39 -14.52 5.31
C LYS A 76 -17.96 -13.99 3.97
N THR A 77 -17.16 -13.95 2.90
CA THR A 77 -17.64 -13.58 1.56
C THR A 77 -18.41 -14.68 0.85
N LEU A 78 -18.35 -15.93 1.34
CA LEU A 78 -19.04 -17.06 0.72
C LEU A 78 -20.54 -17.00 0.99
N THR A 79 -21.32 -16.86 -0.08
CA THR A 79 -22.80 -16.81 -0.03
C THR A 79 -23.43 -18.19 -0.19
N THR A 80 -22.70 -19.16 -0.76
CA THR A 80 -23.15 -20.53 -0.93
C THR A 80 -23.14 -21.28 0.40
N GLY A 81 -24.22 -22.05 0.66
CA GLY A 81 -24.28 -22.91 1.81
C GLY A 81 -23.19 -23.99 1.82
N GLN A 82 -22.49 -24.13 2.94
CA GLN A 82 -21.45 -25.16 3.14
C GLN A 82 -22.08 -26.37 3.79
N ALA A 83 -22.05 -27.51 3.09
CA ALA A 83 -22.66 -28.72 3.53
C ALA A 83 -21.87 -29.37 4.68
N VAL A 84 -22.57 -30.01 5.61
CA VAL A 84 -21.98 -30.90 6.61
C VAL A 84 -21.75 -32.30 5.97
N SER A 85 -20.61 -32.90 6.29
CA SER A 85 -20.39 -34.34 6.09
C SER A 85 -20.86 -35.06 7.36
N GLN A 86 -21.85 -35.93 7.23
CA GLN A 86 -22.44 -36.72 8.33
C GLN A 86 -22.34 -38.18 8.05
N THR A 87 -21.95 -38.97 9.06
CA THR A 87 -22.00 -40.44 9.04
C THR A 87 -22.80 -40.96 10.22
N GLY A 88 -23.32 -42.19 10.11
CA GLY A 88 -24.11 -42.87 11.14
C GLY A 88 -25.61 -42.56 11.10
N THR A 89 -26.26 -42.46 12.25
CA THR A 89 -27.71 -42.29 12.37
C THR A 89 -28.19 -40.94 11.90
N THR A 90 -29.14 -40.90 10.99
CA THR A 90 -29.77 -39.69 10.43
C THR A 90 -31.03 -39.29 11.20
N GLY A 91 -31.63 -38.12 10.86
CA GLY A 91 -32.89 -37.63 11.45
C GLY A 91 -32.75 -36.82 12.74
N GLY A 92 -31.51 -36.51 13.16
CA GLY A 92 -31.24 -35.58 14.24
C GLY A 92 -31.36 -34.11 13.81
N THR A 93 -31.07 -33.21 14.72
CA THR A 93 -31.10 -31.74 14.52
C THR A 93 -29.74 -31.11 14.77
N TYR A 94 -29.44 -30.07 13.99
CA TYR A 94 -28.21 -29.28 14.12
C TYR A 94 -28.46 -28.01 14.91
N SER A 95 -27.51 -27.67 15.76
CA SER A 95 -27.45 -26.40 16.48
C SER A 95 -26.03 -25.90 16.56
N SER A 96 -25.82 -24.63 16.91
CA SER A 96 -24.50 -24.05 17.11
C SER A 96 -24.47 -23.05 18.24
N THR A 97 -23.26 -22.67 18.67
CA THR A 97 -23.06 -21.47 19.46
C THR A 97 -23.55 -20.23 18.68
N ALA A 98 -24.00 -19.21 19.40
CA ALA A 98 -24.60 -17.99 18.81
C ALA A 98 -23.65 -17.31 17.80
N GLY A 99 -24.22 -16.81 16.69
CA GLY A 99 -23.49 -16.07 15.64
C GLY A 99 -23.23 -16.84 14.35
N LEU A 100 -23.45 -18.17 14.33
CA LEU A 100 -23.37 -18.99 13.12
C LEU A 100 -24.76 -19.15 12.49
N SER A 101 -24.87 -18.84 11.20
CA SER A 101 -26.07 -19.14 10.41
C SER A 101 -26.02 -20.58 9.94
N ILE A 102 -26.82 -21.46 10.58
CA ILE A 102 -26.89 -22.87 10.28
C ILE A 102 -28.34 -23.29 10.06
N ASN A 103 -28.57 -24.19 9.11
CA ASN A 103 -29.87 -24.83 8.91
C ASN A 103 -30.01 -26.03 9.90
N ALA A 104 -31.00 -25.96 10.79
CA ALA A 104 -31.21 -26.97 11.83
C ALA A 104 -31.53 -28.36 11.30
N SER A 105 -32.08 -28.51 10.11
CA SER A 105 -32.45 -29.81 9.52
C SER A 105 -31.32 -30.40 8.67
N THR A 106 -30.60 -29.56 7.90
CA THR A 106 -29.60 -30.06 6.95
C THR A 106 -28.16 -29.86 7.43
N GLY A 107 -27.92 -29.07 8.47
CA GLY A 107 -26.59 -28.72 8.95
C GLY A 107 -25.84 -27.73 8.03
N ALA A 108 -26.45 -27.30 6.94
CA ALA A 108 -25.79 -26.38 6.01
C ALA A 108 -25.53 -25.00 6.67
N ILE A 109 -24.28 -24.49 6.53
CA ILE A 109 -23.84 -23.21 7.08
C ILE A 109 -23.81 -22.19 5.98
N THR A 110 -24.29 -20.95 6.25
CA THR A 110 -24.14 -19.80 5.34
C THR A 110 -23.09 -18.84 5.91
N PRO A 111 -21.83 -18.85 5.41
CA PRO A 111 -20.75 -18.03 5.97
C PRO A 111 -21.02 -16.53 5.90
N SER A 112 -21.62 -16.04 4.82
CA SER A 112 -21.93 -14.61 4.62
C SER A 112 -22.97 -14.07 5.62
N ALA A 113 -23.85 -14.92 6.13
CA ALA A 113 -24.86 -14.58 7.14
C ALA A 113 -24.37 -14.80 8.57
N SER A 114 -23.15 -15.32 8.73
CA SER A 114 -22.53 -15.62 10.04
C SER A 114 -21.63 -14.45 10.48
N ALA A 115 -21.44 -14.28 11.78
CA ALA A 115 -20.36 -13.44 12.30
C ALA A 115 -19.00 -14.15 12.12
N ALA A 116 -17.90 -13.38 12.04
CA ALA A 116 -16.57 -13.98 12.07
C ALA A 116 -16.28 -14.55 13.46
N GLY A 117 -15.73 -15.77 13.52
CA GLY A 117 -15.46 -16.44 14.79
C GLY A 117 -15.35 -17.95 14.63
N THR A 118 -15.05 -18.65 15.71
CA THR A 118 -15.05 -20.12 15.78
C THR A 118 -16.26 -20.60 16.55
N TYR A 119 -16.97 -21.54 15.98
CA TYR A 119 -18.25 -22.05 16.47
C TYR A 119 -18.20 -23.56 16.72
N THR A 120 -18.88 -23.99 17.78
CA THR A 120 -19.15 -25.42 17.99
C THR A 120 -20.51 -25.73 17.38
N VAL A 121 -20.55 -26.66 16.43
CA VAL A 121 -21.77 -27.23 15.87
C VAL A 121 -22.05 -28.53 16.58
N THR A 122 -23.27 -28.70 17.00
CA THR A 122 -23.79 -29.92 17.69
C THR A 122 -24.86 -30.56 16.84
N TYR A 123 -24.72 -31.85 16.59
CA TYR A 123 -25.76 -32.70 16.01
C TYR A 123 -26.35 -33.57 17.10
N THR A 124 -27.64 -33.52 17.30
CA THR A 124 -28.35 -34.23 18.35
C THR A 124 -29.40 -35.20 17.77
N ILE A 125 -29.28 -36.46 18.08
CA ILE A 125 -30.28 -37.47 17.83
C ILE A 125 -31.14 -37.60 19.09
N ALA A 126 -32.44 -37.38 18.97
CA ALA A 126 -33.36 -37.45 20.09
C ALA A 126 -33.46 -38.88 20.65
N ALA A 127 -33.82 -38.99 21.93
CA ALA A 127 -34.12 -40.27 22.56
C ALA A 127 -35.27 -40.99 21.80
N SER A 128 -35.06 -42.24 21.44
CA SER A 128 -36.02 -43.04 20.67
C SER A 128 -35.84 -44.53 20.95
N ALA A 129 -36.93 -45.28 20.85
CA ALA A 129 -36.93 -46.74 20.94
C ALA A 129 -36.15 -47.29 22.15
N GLY A 130 -36.23 -46.63 23.30
CA GLY A 130 -35.57 -47.04 24.54
C GLY A 130 -34.10 -46.62 24.65
N CYS A 131 -33.52 -45.99 23.61
CA CYS A 131 -32.19 -45.41 23.67
C CYS A 131 -32.23 -43.94 24.09
N SER A 132 -31.25 -43.52 24.90
CA SER A 132 -31.07 -42.13 25.28
C SER A 132 -30.65 -41.26 24.07
N ALA A 133 -30.89 -39.95 24.16
CA ALA A 133 -30.39 -39.00 23.17
C ALA A 133 -28.86 -39.02 23.08
N VAL A 134 -28.34 -38.89 21.88
CA VAL A 134 -26.89 -38.86 21.59
C VAL A 134 -26.55 -37.57 20.85
N SER A 135 -25.46 -36.90 21.26
CA SER A 135 -24.96 -35.70 20.60
C SER A 135 -23.51 -35.89 20.21
N THR A 136 -23.14 -35.30 19.06
CA THR A 136 -21.76 -35.19 18.59
C THR A 136 -21.48 -33.75 18.19
N THR A 137 -20.23 -33.31 18.29
CA THR A 137 -19.83 -31.93 18.01
C THR A 137 -18.66 -31.85 17.04
N THR A 138 -18.60 -30.75 16.33
CA THR A 138 -17.43 -30.35 15.52
C THR A 138 -17.24 -28.82 15.59
N THR A 139 -16.06 -28.35 15.25
CA THR A 139 -15.77 -26.90 15.19
C THR A 139 -15.76 -26.40 13.75
N VAL A 140 -16.25 -25.16 13.56
CA VAL A 140 -16.23 -24.44 12.30
C VAL A 140 -15.73 -23.00 12.55
N THR A 141 -14.84 -22.53 11.69
CA THR A 141 -14.34 -21.15 11.75
C THR A 141 -14.83 -20.35 10.54
N ILE A 142 -15.42 -19.19 10.82
CA ILE A 142 -15.76 -18.17 9.82
C ILE A 142 -14.73 -17.06 9.92
N THR A 143 -13.97 -16.83 8.84
CA THR A 143 -12.92 -15.81 8.75
C THR A 143 -13.50 -14.50 8.26
N ALA A 144 -13.14 -13.39 8.87
CA ALA A 144 -13.49 -12.06 8.36
C ALA A 144 -12.90 -11.84 6.97
N ALA A 145 -13.64 -11.17 6.08
CA ALA A 145 -13.13 -10.78 4.78
C ALA A 145 -11.95 -9.80 4.94
N PRO A 146 -10.79 -10.06 4.34
CA PRO A 146 -9.69 -9.09 4.38
C PRO A 146 -10.05 -7.84 3.58
N SER A 147 -9.63 -6.68 4.07
CA SER A 147 -9.75 -5.40 3.38
C SER A 147 -8.49 -4.58 3.59
N ALA A 148 -8.08 -3.82 2.60
CA ALA A 148 -6.95 -2.92 2.73
C ALA A 148 -7.11 -1.69 1.84
N ALA A 149 -6.59 -0.56 2.30
CA ALA A 149 -6.37 0.62 1.49
C ALA A 149 -4.97 1.17 1.79
N ILE A 150 -4.31 1.70 0.75
CA ILE A 150 -2.98 2.29 0.86
C ILE A 150 -2.95 3.66 0.18
N SER A 151 -2.12 4.56 0.73
CA SER A 151 -1.84 5.88 0.13
C SER A 151 -0.45 6.37 0.52
N TYR A 152 0.12 7.26 -0.31
CA TYR A 152 1.39 7.94 -0.04
C TYR A 152 1.13 9.44 0.02
N LEU A 153 1.05 9.96 1.25
CA LEU A 153 0.89 11.39 1.49
C LEU A 153 2.15 12.15 1.08
N GLY A 154 1.98 13.26 0.37
CA GLY A 154 3.10 14.09 -0.09
C GLY A 154 3.69 13.72 -1.44
N SER A 155 3.21 12.66 -2.11
CA SER A 155 3.56 12.42 -3.52
C SER A 155 3.02 13.58 -4.39
N PRO A 156 3.83 14.07 -5.34
CA PRO A 156 5.12 13.57 -5.84
C PRO A 156 6.32 13.86 -4.90
N PHE A 157 7.32 12.97 -4.91
CA PHE A 157 8.55 13.10 -4.13
C PHE A 157 9.75 13.45 -5.03
N CYS A 158 10.62 14.35 -4.55
CA CYS A 158 11.85 14.67 -5.26
C CYS A 158 12.89 13.54 -5.14
N ASN A 159 13.60 13.24 -6.22
CA ASN A 159 14.66 12.22 -6.23
C ASN A 159 15.93 12.61 -5.45
N THR A 160 15.96 13.78 -4.81
CA THR A 160 17.02 14.16 -3.86
C THR A 160 16.66 13.81 -2.42
N LEU A 161 15.44 13.39 -2.16
CA LEU A 161 14.94 13.06 -0.83
C LEU A 161 15.49 11.71 -0.37
N THR A 162 16.39 11.72 0.63
CA THR A 162 17.04 10.52 1.16
C THR A 162 16.23 9.83 2.27
N SER A 163 15.33 10.58 2.92
CA SER A 163 14.45 10.02 3.94
C SER A 163 13.39 9.09 3.34
N ALA A 164 13.14 7.96 3.99
CA ALA A 164 12.10 7.03 3.60
C ALA A 164 10.71 7.69 3.69
N GLN A 165 9.87 7.45 2.68
CA GLN A 165 8.48 7.91 2.63
C GLN A 165 7.58 6.74 2.96
N PHE A 166 6.82 6.85 4.04
CA PHE A 166 6.00 5.76 4.55
C PHE A 166 4.63 5.73 3.89
N VAL A 167 4.14 4.52 3.70
CA VAL A 167 2.76 4.28 3.27
C VAL A 167 1.80 4.53 4.43
N SER A 168 0.67 5.16 4.16
CA SER A 168 -0.50 5.11 5.04
C SER A 168 -1.33 3.90 4.64
N GLN A 169 -1.46 2.93 5.55
CA GLN A 169 -2.22 1.70 5.34
C GLN A 169 -3.34 1.59 6.35
N THR A 170 -4.53 1.18 5.88
CA THR A 170 -5.67 0.83 6.73
C THR A 170 -6.18 -0.57 6.39
N GLY A 171 -6.85 -1.21 7.34
CA GLY A 171 -7.42 -2.57 7.19
C GLY A 171 -6.45 -3.68 7.59
N THR A 172 -6.50 -4.80 6.87
CA THR A 172 -5.74 -6.03 7.21
C THR A 172 -4.25 -5.85 6.90
N THR A 173 -3.40 -6.20 7.85
CA THR A 173 -1.93 -6.16 7.76
C THR A 173 -1.35 -7.52 7.36
N GLY A 174 -0.02 -7.57 7.11
CA GLY A 174 0.71 -8.81 6.80
C GLY A 174 0.81 -9.16 5.32
N GLY A 175 0.40 -8.25 4.41
CA GLY A 175 0.63 -8.38 2.97
C GLY A 175 2.01 -7.92 2.53
N THR A 176 2.23 -7.94 1.21
CA THR A 176 3.48 -7.53 0.57
C THR A 176 3.25 -6.40 -0.43
N TYR A 177 4.27 -5.54 -0.58
CA TYR A 177 4.26 -4.43 -1.50
C TYR A 177 5.09 -4.73 -2.75
N SER A 178 4.60 -4.27 -3.89
CA SER A 178 5.31 -4.27 -5.17
C SER A 178 5.05 -2.97 -5.92
N ALA A 179 5.85 -2.66 -6.92
CA ALA A 179 5.66 -1.48 -7.76
C ALA A 179 5.84 -1.80 -9.24
N SER A 180 5.08 -1.11 -10.07
CA SER A 180 5.16 -1.19 -11.53
C SER A 180 5.02 0.23 -12.13
N PRO A 181 5.82 0.56 -13.17
CA PRO A 181 6.94 -0.18 -13.72
C PRO A 181 8.10 -0.34 -12.73
N THR A 182 9.16 -1.04 -13.11
CA THR A 182 10.40 -1.16 -12.30
C THR A 182 11.12 0.18 -12.20
N GLY A 183 11.89 0.39 -11.12
CA GLY A 183 12.66 1.63 -10.89
C GLY A 183 12.29 2.37 -9.60
N LEU A 184 11.21 1.99 -8.92
CA LEU A 184 10.88 2.49 -7.58
C LEU A 184 11.63 1.68 -6.52
N SER A 185 12.41 2.33 -5.68
CA SER A 185 13.02 1.73 -4.49
C SER A 185 11.98 1.64 -3.38
N ILE A 186 11.40 0.46 -3.21
CA ILE A 186 10.35 0.18 -2.23
C ILE A 186 10.72 -1.02 -1.36
N ASN A 187 10.48 -0.92 -0.07
CA ASN A 187 10.59 -2.06 0.84
C ASN A 187 9.32 -2.93 0.71
N THR A 188 9.50 -4.18 0.31
CA THR A 188 8.40 -5.11 0.02
C THR A 188 7.57 -5.51 1.25
N SER A 189 8.10 -5.37 2.46
CA SER A 189 7.39 -5.70 3.71
C SER A 189 6.70 -4.50 4.34
N THR A 190 7.32 -3.31 4.27
CA THR A 190 6.82 -2.11 4.96
C THR A 190 6.15 -1.11 4.02
N GLY A 191 6.35 -1.23 2.71
CA GLY A 191 5.88 -0.26 1.71
C GLY A 191 6.67 1.06 1.71
N ALA A 192 7.72 1.19 2.52
CA ALA A 192 8.51 2.41 2.58
C ALA A 192 9.28 2.63 1.26
N ILE A 193 9.21 3.86 0.73
CA ILE A 193 9.85 4.26 -0.53
C ILE A 193 11.06 5.13 -0.20
N THR A 194 12.19 4.90 -0.89
CA THR A 194 13.38 5.78 -0.85
C THR A 194 13.49 6.54 -2.18
N PRO A 195 13.07 7.82 -2.24
CA PRO A 195 13.05 8.58 -3.49
C PRO A 195 14.42 8.76 -4.14
N SER A 196 15.48 8.94 -3.33
CA SER A 196 16.85 9.20 -3.83
C SER A 196 17.48 8.02 -4.56
N THR A 197 16.99 6.81 -4.34
CA THR A 197 17.44 5.59 -5.04
C THR A 197 16.43 5.11 -6.08
N SER A 198 15.35 5.88 -6.28
CA SER A 198 14.33 5.60 -7.29
C SER A 198 14.58 6.39 -8.58
N THR A 199 14.23 5.81 -9.71
CA THR A 199 14.21 6.51 -11.00
C THR A 199 13.03 7.47 -11.05
N ALA A 200 13.19 8.64 -11.70
CA ALA A 200 12.07 9.56 -11.90
C ALA A 200 11.00 8.92 -12.80
N GLY A 201 9.73 9.05 -12.42
CA GLY A 201 8.61 8.44 -13.11
C GLY A 201 7.37 8.32 -12.22
N THR A 202 6.29 7.80 -12.79
CA THR A 202 5.05 7.49 -12.06
C THR A 202 4.90 5.98 -11.94
N TYR A 203 4.59 5.53 -10.75
CA TYR A 203 4.52 4.12 -10.35
C TYR A 203 3.16 3.81 -9.76
N THR A 204 2.68 2.60 -10.03
CA THR A 204 1.58 1.99 -9.30
C THR A 204 2.17 1.07 -8.24
N VAL A 205 1.99 1.41 -6.98
CA VAL A 205 2.31 0.54 -5.85
C VAL A 205 1.11 -0.34 -5.58
N THR A 206 1.33 -1.66 -5.49
CA THR A 206 0.31 -2.67 -5.17
C THR A 206 0.63 -3.30 -3.83
N TYR A 207 -0.33 -3.31 -2.93
CA TYR A 207 -0.31 -4.09 -1.69
C TYR A 207 -1.17 -5.31 -1.86
N THR A 208 -0.63 -6.50 -1.60
CA THR A 208 -1.30 -7.79 -1.80
C THR A 208 -1.33 -8.58 -0.50
N LEU A 209 -2.53 -8.97 -0.09
CA LEU A 209 -2.79 -9.96 0.95
C LEU A 209 -2.97 -11.33 0.29
N ALA A 210 -2.16 -12.30 0.67
CA ALA A 210 -2.30 -13.67 0.17
C ALA A 210 -3.63 -14.30 0.61
N ALA A 211 -4.11 -15.29 -0.15
CA ALA A 211 -5.25 -16.10 0.24
C ALA A 211 -4.98 -16.80 1.58
N ALA A 212 -5.88 -16.67 2.54
CA ALA A 212 -5.77 -17.26 3.87
C ALA A 212 -7.14 -17.42 4.52
N GLY A 213 -7.27 -18.43 5.42
CA GLY A 213 -8.48 -18.64 6.19
C GLY A 213 -9.74 -18.87 5.34
N GLY A 214 -9.61 -19.52 4.18
CA GLY A 214 -10.70 -19.73 3.24
C GLY A 214 -11.05 -18.48 2.39
N CYS A 215 -10.41 -17.33 2.63
CA CYS A 215 -10.59 -16.11 1.83
C CYS A 215 -9.60 -16.05 0.66
N SER A 216 -10.06 -15.55 -0.48
CA SER A 216 -9.21 -15.26 -1.64
C SER A 216 -8.22 -14.15 -1.34
N ALA A 217 -7.13 -14.08 -2.12
CA ALA A 217 -6.20 -12.96 -2.09
C ALA A 217 -6.90 -11.64 -2.42
N VAL A 218 -6.47 -10.56 -1.76
CA VAL A 218 -6.98 -9.20 -1.98
C VAL A 218 -5.81 -8.28 -2.28
N SER A 219 -5.96 -7.39 -3.27
CA SER A 219 -4.97 -6.38 -3.57
C SER A 219 -5.59 -4.99 -3.68
N THR A 220 -4.81 -3.98 -3.35
CA THR A 220 -5.15 -2.55 -3.49
C THR A 220 -3.94 -1.79 -4.03
N THR A 221 -4.18 -0.65 -4.66
CA THR A 221 -3.12 0.11 -5.33
C THR A 221 -3.12 1.58 -4.92
N ALA A 222 -1.94 2.20 -5.01
CA ALA A 222 -1.75 3.65 -4.90
C ALA A 222 -0.77 4.13 -5.96
N SER A 223 -0.98 5.35 -6.48
CA SER A 223 -0.05 6.00 -7.40
C SER A 223 1.00 6.80 -6.65
N VAL A 224 2.26 6.71 -7.09
CA VAL A 224 3.40 7.46 -6.56
C VAL A 224 4.21 8.03 -7.72
N SER A 225 4.59 9.30 -7.63
CA SER A 225 5.46 9.94 -8.62
C SER A 225 6.78 10.36 -7.98
N ILE A 226 7.88 10.05 -8.65
CA ILE A 226 9.23 10.53 -8.32
C ILE A 226 9.61 11.58 -9.38
N THR A 227 9.96 12.77 -8.95
CA THR A 227 10.35 13.89 -9.82
C THR A 227 11.84 14.12 -9.79
N THR A 228 12.41 14.51 -10.93
CA THR A 228 13.81 14.90 -11.01
C THR A 228 14.00 16.28 -10.40
N ALA A 229 15.01 16.45 -9.56
CA ALA A 229 15.38 17.75 -9.02
C ALA A 229 15.77 18.73 -10.15
N PRO A 230 15.29 19.97 -10.13
CA PRO A 230 15.70 20.97 -11.10
C PRO A 230 17.19 21.30 -10.93
N THR A 231 17.85 21.64 -12.04
CA THR A 231 19.25 22.11 -12.06
C THR A 231 19.33 23.36 -12.90
N ALA A 232 20.23 24.29 -12.55
CA ALA A 232 20.51 25.43 -13.38
C ALA A 232 21.94 25.92 -13.21
N THR A 233 22.54 26.41 -14.31
CA THR A 233 23.70 27.30 -14.33
C THR A 233 23.42 28.40 -15.30
N ILE A 234 23.91 29.62 -15.01
CA ILE A 234 23.80 30.79 -15.89
C ILE A 234 25.16 31.46 -16.05
N ASN A 235 25.39 32.02 -17.22
CA ASN A 235 26.61 32.78 -17.53
C ASN A 235 26.32 33.89 -18.54
N TYR A 236 27.00 35.03 -18.38
CA TYR A 236 27.01 36.15 -19.33
C TYR A 236 28.39 36.24 -19.98
N ALA A 237 28.52 35.63 -21.16
CA ALA A 237 29.72 35.71 -21.95
C ALA A 237 29.92 37.16 -22.42
N GLY A 238 31.16 37.69 -22.30
CA GLY A 238 31.50 39.05 -22.70
C GLY A 238 31.29 40.14 -21.64
N SER A 239 30.81 39.81 -20.43
CA SER A 239 30.89 40.75 -19.30
C SER A 239 32.38 41.01 -18.94
N PRO A 240 32.80 42.27 -18.72
CA PRO A 240 31.99 43.49 -18.54
C PRO A 240 31.45 44.07 -19.85
N PHE A 241 30.25 44.68 -19.80
CA PHE A 241 29.60 45.34 -20.93
C PHE A 241 29.72 46.87 -20.85
N CYS A 242 30.07 47.51 -21.96
CA CYS A 242 30.08 48.95 -22.00
C CYS A 242 28.66 49.53 -22.03
N LYS A 243 28.42 50.60 -21.27
CA LYS A 243 27.11 51.30 -21.20
C LYS A 243 26.64 51.87 -22.55
N THR A 244 27.51 51.97 -23.56
CA THR A 244 27.12 52.38 -24.92
C THR A 244 26.45 51.29 -25.75
N LEU A 245 26.49 50.05 -25.30
CA LEU A 245 25.86 48.92 -25.99
C LEU A 245 24.33 48.98 -25.86
N THR A 246 23.65 49.18 -26.99
CA THR A 246 22.18 49.25 -27.07
C THR A 246 21.56 47.87 -27.31
N SER A 247 22.34 46.93 -27.87
CA SER A 247 21.89 45.55 -28.08
C SER A 247 21.78 44.77 -26.77
N ALA A 248 20.70 44.06 -26.60
CA ALA A 248 20.51 43.20 -25.43
C ALA A 248 21.55 42.05 -25.41
N GLN A 249 22.17 41.84 -24.27
CA GLN A 249 23.17 40.78 -24.04
C GLN A 249 22.48 39.56 -23.47
N SER A 250 22.55 38.44 -24.19
CA SER A 250 21.87 37.20 -23.79
C SER A 250 22.62 36.44 -22.71
N VAL A 251 21.89 35.78 -21.86
CA VAL A 251 22.41 34.80 -20.89
C VAL A 251 22.54 33.42 -21.55
N THR A 252 23.64 32.73 -21.28
CA THR A 252 23.74 31.28 -21.52
C THR A 252 23.20 30.55 -20.28
N ARG A 253 22.16 29.76 -20.45
CA ARG A 253 21.55 28.93 -19.40
C ARG A 253 21.62 27.46 -19.75
N VAL A 254 22.09 26.65 -18.80
CA VAL A 254 22.05 25.19 -18.88
C VAL A 254 21.18 24.66 -17.74
N GLY A 255 20.34 23.63 -18.00
CA GLY A 255 19.45 23.01 -17.05
C GLY A 255 17.98 23.36 -17.24
N THR A 256 17.21 23.31 -16.14
CA THR A 256 15.75 23.42 -16.14
C THR A 256 15.28 24.81 -16.59
N ALA A 257 14.27 24.84 -17.46
CA ALA A 257 13.65 26.06 -17.99
C ALA A 257 12.59 26.65 -17.03
N ASN A 258 12.00 27.81 -17.45
CA ASN A 258 10.86 28.46 -16.82
C ASN A 258 11.10 29.04 -15.42
N GLY A 259 12.34 29.28 -15.05
CA GLY A 259 12.68 30.11 -13.87
C GLY A 259 12.60 31.61 -14.19
N ILE A 260 12.77 32.43 -13.17
CA ILE A 260 12.69 33.90 -13.22
C ILE A 260 14.06 34.50 -12.92
N TYR A 261 14.46 35.52 -13.73
CA TYR A 261 15.67 36.27 -13.50
C TYR A 261 15.41 37.53 -12.66
N SER A 262 16.34 37.82 -11.78
CA SER A 262 16.41 39.05 -10.97
C SER A 262 17.84 39.52 -10.83
N SER A 263 18.06 40.73 -10.41
CA SER A 263 19.42 41.28 -10.16
C SER A 263 19.49 42.06 -8.86
N SER A 264 20.66 42.05 -8.25
CA SER A 264 21.00 42.85 -7.06
C SER A 264 22.43 43.34 -7.18
N PRO A 265 22.70 44.63 -6.78
CA PRO A 265 21.77 45.68 -6.39
C PRO A 265 20.84 46.12 -7.53
N ALA A 266 19.89 47.00 -7.25
CA ALA A 266 19.04 47.61 -8.30
C ALA A 266 19.86 48.47 -9.26
N GLY A 267 19.38 48.59 -10.53
CA GLY A 267 20.03 49.42 -11.55
C GLY A 267 20.44 48.67 -12.82
N LEU A 268 20.37 47.35 -12.83
CA LEU A 268 20.54 46.53 -14.04
C LEU A 268 19.21 46.41 -14.78
N SER A 269 19.20 46.81 -16.06
CA SER A 269 18.06 46.56 -16.95
C SER A 269 18.12 45.11 -17.46
N ILE A 270 17.29 44.23 -16.88
CA ILE A 270 17.25 42.80 -17.17
C ILE A 270 15.82 42.35 -17.44
N SER A 271 15.65 41.48 -18.43
CA SER A 271 14.37 40.78 -18.67
C SER A 271 14.19 39.65 -17.66
N SER A 272 13.12 39.69 -16.86
CA SER A 272 12.82 38.64 -15.86
C SER A 272 12.52 37.27 -16.47
N SER A 273 12.07 37.21 -17.71
CA SER A 273 11.74 35.96 -18.41
C SER A 273 12.90 35.38 -19.21
N THR A 274 13.68 36.25 -19.89
CA THR A 274 14.75 35.78 -20.80
C THR A 274 16.15 35.92 -20.21
N GLY A 275 16.32 36.71 -19.15
CA GLY A 275 17.61 37.04 -18.57
C GLY A 275 18.47 38.00 -19.44
N ALA A 276 17.93 38.53 -20.55
CA ALA A 276 18.65 39.46 -21.42
C ALA A 276 18.90 40.79 -20.69
N VAL A 277 20.16 41.29 -20.73
CA VAL A 277 20.59 42.53 -20.10
C VAL A 277 20.76 43.60 -21.18
N THR A 278 20.20 44.79 -20.95
CA THR A 278 20.39 45.96 -21.82
C THR A 278 21.39 46.94 -21.17
N PRO A 279 22.67 46.93 -21.58
CA PRO A 279 23.70 47.75 -20.92
C PRO A 279 23.43 49.25 -20.97
N SER A 280 22.92 49.80 -22.11
CA SER A 280 22.60 51.22 -22.27
C SER A 280 21.51 51.73 -21.33
N ALA A 281 20.60 50.87 -20.91
CA ALA A 281 19.54 51.18 -19.96
C ALA A 281 19.90 50.88 -18.48
N SER A 282 21.10 50.34 -18.24
CA SER A 282 21.61 50.00 -16.92
C SER A 282 22.49 51.13 -16.32
N THR A 283 22.57 51.18 -15.00
CA THR A 283 23.59 52.04 -14.34
C THR A 283 24.95 51.33 -14.33
N VAL A 284 26.04 52.13 -14.27
CA VAL A 284 27.40 51.59 -14.13
C VAL A 284 27.55 50.90 -12.76
N GLY A 285 28.08 49.69 -12.75
CA GLY A 285 28.23 48.91 -11.52
C GLY A 285 28.36 47.42 -11.78
N THR A 286 28.57 46.65 -10.73
CA THR A 286 28.59 45.18 -10.74
C THR A 286 27.35 44.64 -10.06
N TYR A 287 26.70 43.68 -10.72
CA TYR A 287 25.43 43.11 -10.34
C TYR A 287 25.54 41.61 -10.23
N THR A 288 24.85 41.02 -9.23
CA THR A 288 24.59 39.60 -9.19
C THR A 288 23.23 39.34 -9.84
N VAL A 289 23.22 38.63 -10.95
CA VAL A 289 22.00 38.11 -11.57
C VAL A 289 21.70 36.75 -10.96
N THR A 290 20.44 36.54 -10.52
CA THR A 290 19.94 35.30 -9.97
C THR A 290 18.83 34.73 -10.85
N TYR A 291 18.98 33.50 -11.27
CA TYR A 291 17.93 32.73 -11.94
C TYR A 291 17.32 31.76 -10.94
N THR A 292 16.03 31.87 -10.66
CA THR A 292 15.32 31.04 -9.65
C THR A 292 14.25 30.18 -10.29
N ILE A 293 14.31 28.89 -10.03
CA ILE A 293 13.29 27.90 -10.36
C ILE A 293 12.48 27.67 -9.08
N ALA A 294 11.17 27.87 -9.14
CA ALA A 294 10.30 27.69 -7.99
C ALA A 294 10.21 26.22 -7.56
N ALA A 295 9.90 25.98 -6.28
CA ALA A 295 9.62 24.65 -5.75
C ALA A 295 8.43 24.03 -6.50
N ALA A 296 8.58 22.79 -6.95
CA ALA A 296 7.55 22.06 -7.66
C ALA A 296 7.80 20.54 -7.59
N GLY A 297 6.72 19.75 -7.70
CA GLY A 297 6.83 18.28 -7.79
C GLY A 297 7.53 17.65 -6.59
N GLY A 298 7.37 18.21 -5.38
CA GLY A 298 8.04 17.75 -4.17
C GLY A 298 9.51 18.17 -4.06
N CYS A 299 10.07 18.86 -5.10
CA CYS A 299 11.43 19.39 -5.08
C CYS A 299 11.45 20.83 -4.56
N SER A 300 12.51 21.19 -3.82
CA SER A 300 12.76 22.55 -3.37
C SER A 300 13.12 23.48 -4.53
N ALA A 301 12.94 24.78 -4.34
CA ALA A 301 13.41 25.80 -5.27
C ALA A 301 14.93 25.72 -5.44
N VAL A 302 15.40 26.00 -6.66
CA VAL A 302 16.84 26.03 -7.01
C VAL A 302 17.17 27.40 -7.60
N SER A 303 18.32 27.97 -7.23
CA SER A 303 18.82 29.20 -7.77
C SER A 303 20.24 29.05 -8.31
N ALA A 304 20.53 29.77 -9.42
CA ALA A 304 21.86 29.92 -9.98
C ALA A 304 22.17 31.39 -10.10
N THR A 305 23.45 31.78 -9.92
CA THR A 305 23.89 33.18 -9.97
C THR A 305 25.02 33.41 -10.98
N ALA A 306 25.08 34.61 -11.55
CA ALA A 306 26.18 35.06 -12.37
C ALA A 306 26.44 36.56 -12.11
N SER A 307 27.70 36.97 -12.25
CA SER A 307 28.09 38.40 -12.14
C SER A 307 28.00 39.06 -13.49
N VAL A 308 27.45 40.28 -13.51
CA VAL A 308 27.40 41.17 -14.67
C VAL A 308 27.95 42.53 -14.26
N THR A 309 28.93 43.04 -15.01
CA THR A 309 29.50 44.37 -14.78
C THR A 309 29.17 45.29 -15.96
N ILE A 310 28.67 46.48 -15.66
CA ILE A 310 28.44 47.56 -16.63
C ILE A 310 29.51 48.61 -16.40
N THR A 311 30.30 48.89 -17.42
CA THR A 311 31.39 49.90 -17.39
C THR A 311 30.96 51.19 -18.06
N ALA A 312 31.49 52.30 -17.57
CA ALA A 312 31.31 53.59 -18.22
C ALA A 312 31.97 53.62 -19.61
N ALA A 313 31.40 54.38 -20.52
CA ALA A 313 32.07 54.69 -21.78
C ALA A 313 33.35 55.46 -21.52
N PRO A 314 34.45 55.18 -22.24
CA PRO A 314 35.62 56.02 -22.17
C PRO A 314 35.31 57.44 -22.73
N THR A 315 35.82 58.43 -22.06
CA THR A 315 35.72 59.86 -22.51
C THR A 315 37.11 60.46 -22.57
N ALA A 316 37.33 61.26 -23.53
CA ALA A 316 38.58 62.01 -23.61
C ALA A 316 38.34 63.45 -24.18
N ALA A 317 38.97 64.39 -23.56
CA ALA A 317 39.08 65.74 -24.11
C ALA A 317 40.51 66.20 -23.93
N ILE A 318 41.03 66.91 -24.96
CA ILE A 318 42.37 67.42 -24.94
C ILE A 318 42.34 68.92 -25.26
N SER A 319 43.28 69.68 -24.69
CA SER A 319 43.49 71.08 -24.99
C SER A 319 44.98 71.42 -24.85
N TYR A 320 45.42 72.38 -25.64
CA TYR A 320 46.76 73.00 -25.55
C TYR A 320 46.62 74.41 -25.04
N VAL A 321 47.05 74.63 -23.80
CA VAL A 321 47.00 75.96 -23.15
C VAL A 321 48.07 76.83 -23.77
N GLY A 322 47.68 78.04 -24.21
CA GLY A 322 48.58 78.99 -24.85
C GLY A 322 48.61 78.94 -26.38
N SER A 323 47.85 78.08 -27.03
CA SER A 323 47.64 78.11 -28.47
C SER A 323 46.93 79.42 -28.87
N PRO A 324 47.42 80.11 -29.99
CA PRO A 324 48.41 79.71 -31.00
C PRO A 324 49.86 79.82 -30.51
N PHE A 325 50.70 78.83 -30.94
CA PHE A 325 52.16 78.88 -30.63
C PHE A 325 52.98 79.47 -31.77
N CYS A 326 54.06 80.23 -31.41
CA CYS A 326 55.03 80.73 -32.37
C CYS A 326 55.95 79.54 -32.82
N ASN A 327 56.19 79.42 -34.11
CA ASN A 327 57.05 78.36 -34.68
C ASN A 327 58.55 78.49 -34.31
N THR A 328 58.93 79.57 -33.59
CA THR A 328 60.23 79.71 -33.02
C THR A 328 60.44 79.14 -31.65
N LEU A 329 59.35 78.58 -31.03
CA LEU A 329 59.47 77.93 -29.77
C LEU A 329 60.18 76.57 -29.95
N THR A 330 61.22 76.33 -29.17
CA THR A 330 62.03 75.13 -29.19
C THR A 330 61.61 74.10 -28.10
N SER A 331 60.80 74.54 -27.17
CA SER A 331 60.26 73.63 -26.11
C SER A 331 58.97 73.01 -26.56
N SER A 332 58.84 71.72 -26.29
CA SER A 332 57.56 70.96 -26.49
C SER A 332 56.45 71.52 -25.60
N GLN A 333 55.25 71.63 -26.15
CA GLN A 333 54.07 72.15 -25.45
C GLN A 333 53.23 71.00 -24.93
N SER A 334 52.97 70.99 -23.62
CA SER A 334 52.22 69.90 -22.99
C SER A 334 50.73 70.01 -23.28
N VAL A 335 50.14 68.86 -23.47
CA VAL A 335 48.71 68.72 -23.60
C VAL A 335 48.04 68.65 -22.19
N SER A 336 46.91 69.32 -22.04
CA SER A 336 45.98 69.07 -20.91
C SER A 336 44.94 68.05 -21.36
N GLN A 337 44.93 66.90 -20.71
CA GLN A 337 43.98 65.81 -20.97
C GLN A 337 43.03 65.66 -19.81
N THR A 338 41.76 65.52 -20.11
CA THR A 338 40.74 65.12 -19.13
C THR A 338 40.02 63.91 -19.64
N GLY A 339 39.51 63.02 -18.71
CA GLY A 339 38.82 61.80 -19.02
C GLY A 339 39.69 60.55 -18.87
N THR A 340 39.49 59.55 -19.75
CA THR A 340 40.16 58.22 -19.69
C THR A 340 41.60 58.37 -20.19
N THR A 341 42.54 57.87 -19.43
CA THR A 341 43.98 57.85 -19.77
C THR A 341 44.37 56.65 -20.61
N GLY A 342 45.59 56.65 -21.19
CA GLY A 342 46.15 55.53 -21.95
C GLY A 342 45.83 55.54 -23.45
N GLY A 343 45.26 56.59 -23.94
CA GLY A 343 45.11 56.82 -25.38
C GLY A 343 46.46 57.24 -26.07
N THR A 344 46.46 57.21 -27.40
CA THR A 344 47.57 57.71 -28.21
C THR A 344 47.21 59.02 -28.92
N TYR A 345 48.17 59.87 -29.08
CA TYR A 345 48.01 61.17 -29.77
C TYR A 345 48.48 61.11 -31.22
N SER A 346 47.74 61.75 -32.09
CA SER A 346 48.07 61.91 -33.46
C SER A 346 47.68 63.31 -33.96
N SER A 347 48.33 63.81 -34.99
CA SER A 347 48.05 65.11 -35.62
C SER A 347 47.93 65.01 -37.14
N THR A 348 47.36 66.01 -37.78
CA THR A 348 47.45 66.21 -39.22
C THR A 348 48.87 66.46 -39.63
N THR A 349 49.21 66.21 -40.93
CA THR A 349 50.54 66.39 -41.49
C THR A 349 51.04 67.82 -41.27
N GLY A 350 52.28 67.96 -40.79
CA GLY A 350 52.94 69.26 -40.54
C GLY A 350 53.10 69.61 -39.07
N LEU A 351 52.48 68.86 -38.12
CA LEU A 351 52.71 69.02 -36.69
C LEU A 351 53.46 67.82 -36.14
N SER A 352 54.56 68.02 -35.47
CA SER A 352 55.25 66.99 -34.72
C SER A 352 54.60 66.84 -33.34
N ILE A 353 54.20 65.63 -32.99
CA ILE A 353 53.57 65.29 -31.71
C ILE A 353 54.12 63.97 -31.17
N ASP A 354 54.39 63.91 -29.90
CA ASP A 354 54.73 62.65 -29.26
C ASP A 354 53.45 61.83 -29.03
N ALA A 355 53.41 60.63 -29.60
CA ALA A 355 52.21 59.76 -29.59
C ALA A 355 51.82 59.27 -28.18
N SER A 356 52.73 59.31 -27.23
CA SER A 356 52.46 58.82 -25.85
C SER A 356 52.11 59.98 -24.88
N THR A 357 52.76 61.14 -25.04
CA THR A 357 52.58 62.27 -24.13
C THR A 357 51.71 63.36 -24.72
N GLY A 358 51.53 63.43 -26.02
CA GLY A 358 50.81 64.50 -26.71
C GLY A 358 51.56 65.86 -26.78
N ALA A 359 52.83 65.88 -26.41
CA ALA A 359 53.64 67.08 -26.41
C ALA A 359 54.21 67.42 -27.80
#